data_3a9b5fbe51258e5ef347b8b80edf37ae
#
_entry.id   3a9b5fbe51258e5ef347b8b80edf37ae
#
_cell.length_a   1.000
_cell.length_b   1.000
_cell.length_c   1.000
_cell.angle_alpha   90.00
_cell.angle_beta   90.00
_cell.angle_gamma   90.00
#
_symmetry.space_group_name_H-M   'P 1'
#
loop_
_entity.id
_entity.type
_entity.pdbx_description
1 polymer ?
#
loop_
_entity_poly.entity_id
_entity_poly.type
_entity_poly.pdbx_seq_one_letter_code
_entity_poly.pdbx_strand_id
1 'polypeptide(L)'
;MRQAIVTLKKGEGRLLKSGGAWIFDNEIDSIMGEFENGDIVIVHDFDGYGMGRGFINMNSKIRIRMMTRKQDQEIDHAFLEMRVRDAWEYRKKTVDTSSCRVIFGEADFLPGLVIDKFSDVLVVESLALGIDRMKEEIVDILKAVLSEDGITIRGVYERSDAKVRQNEDMERVKGFIGEEFDTKVEIVENGVRYMVDVKDGQKTGFFLDQKYNRLAIQRLCKDAEVLDCFTHTGSFALNAGIAGAKRVTGVDASELGIEQARENARLNGLEDRVEFVCADVFDLLPKLEEEGKQYDVVILDPPAFTKSRKTIKNATKGYREINMRGMKLVKPGGYLATCSCSHFMDYELFTKTIHQAAQNVHKRIRQVEYRTQAPDHPILWSAEESYYLKFYVFQIVDEK
;
A
#
# COMPACT_ATOMS: atom_id res chain seq x y z
N MET A 1 -34.02 -4.28 -18.98
CA MET A 1 -33.73 -5.73 -18.96
C MET A 1 -33.75 -6.22 -17.50
N ARG A 2 -34.30 -7.40 -17.22
CA ARG A 2 -34.20 -7.96 -15.85
C ARG A 2 -32.74 -8.32 -15.59
N GLN A 3 -32.15 -7.78 -14.53
CA GLN A 3 -30.78 -8.13 -14.10
C GLN A 3 -30.74 -9.63 -13.75
N ALA A 4 -29.62 -10.28 -14.04
CA ALA A 4 -29.41 -11.67 -13.65
C ALA A 4 -29.35 -11.80 -12.12
N ILE A 5 -29.88 -12.92 -11.63
CA ILE A 5 -29.92 -13.27 -10.20
C ILE A 5 -28.99 -14.46 -9.99
N VAL A 6 -28.05 -14.27 -9.07
CA VAL A 6 -27.13 -15.33 -8.63
C VAL A 6 -27.56 -15.83 -7.26
N THR A 7 -27.80 -17.14 -7.13
CA THR A 7 -28.17 -17.77 -5.87
C THR A 7 -26.96 -18.53 -5.31
N LEU A 8 -26.66 -18.30 -4.03
CA LEU A 8 -25.58 -18.98 -3.33
C LEU A 8 -26.02 -20.36 -2.83
N LYS A 9 -25.04 -21.26 -2.69
CA LYS A 9 -25.27 -22.58 -2.09
C LYS A 9 -25.69 -22.50 -0.64
N LYS A 10 -26.38 -23.49 -0.14
CA LYS A 10 -26.80 -23.60 1.25
C LYS A 10 -25.58 -23.56 2.18
N GLY A 11 -25.59 -22.60 3.12
CA GLY A 11 -24.52 -22.40 4.09
C GLY A 11 -23.34 -21.55 3.61
N GLU A 12 -23.36 -21.12 2.34
CA GLU A 12 -22.35 -20.21 1.78
C GLU A 12 -22.72 -18.72 1.95
N GLY A 13 -21.85 -17.83 1.50
CA GLY A 13 -22.00 -16.37 1.70
C GLY A 13 -21.64 -15.92 3.11
N ARG A 14 -20.84 -16.67 3.85
CA ARG A 14 -20.44 -16.32 5.24
C ARG A 14 -19.57 -15.08 5.26
N LEU A 15 -18.62 -14.98 4.33
CA LEU A 15 -17.78 -13.79 4.17
C LEU A 15 -18.63 -12.56 3.91
N LEU A 16 -19.62 -12.67 3.01
CA LEU A 16 -20.53 -11.58 2.70
C LEU A 16 -21.39 -11.18 3.92
N LYS A 17 -21.90 -12.15 4.67
CA LYS A 17 -22.66 -11.89 5.91
C LYS A 17 -21.82 -11.20 6.99
N SER A 18 -20.51 -11.45 7.06
CA SER A 18 -19.58 -10.77 7.94
C SER A 18 -19.10 -9.40 7.44
N GLY A 19 -19.57 -8.96 6.25
CA GLY A 19 -19.25 -7.65 5.70
C GLY A 19 -18.20 -7.65 4.58
N GLY A 20 -17.69 -8.82 4.18
CA GLY A 20 -16.79 -8.96 3.04
C GLY A 20 -17.47 -8.64 1.71
N ALA A 21 -16.67 -8.47 0.67
CA ALA A 21 -17.16 -8.06 -0.65
C ALA A 21 -17.04 -9.13 -1.73
N TRP A 22 -16.47 -10.30 -1.44
CA TRP A 22 -16.15 -11.32 -2.44
C TRP A 22 -17.01 -12.56 -2.33
N ILE A 23 -17.46 -13.07 -3.48
CA ILE A 23 -18.10 -14.36 -3.64
C ILE A 23 -17.25 -15.16 -4.60
N PHE A 24 -16.83 -16.34 -4.16
CA PHE A 24 -16.01 -17.24 -4.95
C PHE A 24 -16.85 -18.16 -5.84
N ASP A 25 -16.22 -18.71 -6.88
CA ASP A 25 -16.86 -19.60 -7.87
C ASP A 25 -17.54 -20.82 -7.24
N ASN A 26 -16.94 -21.38 -6.20
CA ASN A 26 -17.45 -22.56 -5.49
C ASN A 26 -18.67 -22.28 -4.58
N GLU A 27 -18.98 -21.00 -4.30
CA GLU A 27 -20.11 -20.60 -3.44
C GLU A 27 -21.43 -20.51 -4.21
N ILE A 28 -21.40 -20.44 -5.56
CA ILE A 28 -22.56 -20.23 -6.40
C ILE A 28 -23.28 -21.55 -6.67
N ASP A 29 -24.59 -21.56 -6.46
CA ASP A 29 -25.50 -22.67 -6.80
C ASP A 29 -26.01 -22.52 -8.22
N SER A 30 -26.63 -21.39 -8.55
CA SER A 30 -27.27 -21.16 -9.84
C SER A 30 -27.25 -19.68 -10.26
N ILE A 31 -27.37 -19.44 -11.55
CA ILE A 31 -27.51 -18.10 -12.13
C ILE A 31 -28.72 -18.11 -13.04
N MET A 32 -29.63 -17.17 -12.85
CA MET A 32 -30.86 -17.03 -13.62
C MET A 32 -30.89 -15.67 -14.32
N GLY A 33 -31.12 -15.67 -15.62
CA GLY A 33 -31.10 -14.47 -16.48
C GLY A 33 -29.87 -14.42 -17.37
N GLU A 34 -29.86 -13.47 -18.28
CA GLU A 34 -28.75 -13.22 -19.20
C GLU A 34 -27.83 -12.12 -18.65
N PHE A 35 -26.54 -12.28 -18.84
CA PHE A 35 -25.51 -11.33 -18.43
C PHE A 35 -24.24 -11.52 -19.27
N GLU A 36 -23.43 -10.48 -19.29
CA GLU A 36 -22.05 -10.52 -19.76
C GLU A 36 -21.07 -10.35 -18.58
N ASN A 37 -19.82 -10.79 -18.75
CA ASN A 37 -18.78 -10.55 -17.76
C ASN A 37 -18.60 -9.03 -17.52
N GLY A 38 -18.62 -8.62 -16.27
CA GLY A 38 -18.56 -7.21 -15.85
C GLY A 38 -19.93 -6.59 -15.55
N ASP A 39 -21.03 -7.24 -15.89
CA ASP A 39 -22.37 -6.74 -15.60
C ASP A 39 -22.71 -6.80 -14.11
N ILE A 40 -23.62 -5.90 -13.70
CA ILE A 40 -24.18 -5.90 -12.35
C ILE A 40 -25.24 -6.98 -12.23
N VAL A 41 -25.09 -7.83 -11.23
CA VAL A 41 -26.04 -8.90 -10.88
C VAL A 41 -26.58 -8.70 -9.47
N ILE A 42 -27.77 -9.28 -9.22
CA ILE A 42 -28.37 -9.37 -7.89
C ILE A 42 -27.92 -10.69 -7.26
N VAL A 43 -27.55 -10.64 -5.98
CA VAL A 43 -27.14 -11.83 -5.23
C VAL A 43 -28.19 -12.17 -4.18
N HIS A 44 -28.61 -13.45 -4.20
CA HIS A 44 -29.48 -14.05 -3.18
C HIS A 44 -28.74 -15.15 -2.42
N ASP A 45 -29.08 -15.33 -1.16
CA ASP A 45 -28.70 -16.56 -0.46
C ASP A 45 -29.56 -17.75 -0.90
N PHE A 46 -29.28 -18.92 -0.34
CA PHE A 46 -29.98 -20.15 -0.69
C PHE A 46 -31.51 -20.10 -0.50
N ASP A 47 -31.96 -19.36 0.49
CA ASP A 47 -33.37 -19.22 0.84
C ASP A 47 -34.07 -18.07 0.07
N GLY A 48 -33.36 -17.41 -0.87
CA GLY A 48 -33.88 -16.34 -1.70
C GLY A 48 -33.82 -14.94 -1.05
N TYR A 49 -33.10 -14.81 0.08
CA TYR A 49 -32.89 -13.49 0.70
C TYR A 49 -31.90 -12.67 -0.12
N GLY A 50 -32.27 -11.42 -0.44
CA GLY A 50 -31.42 -10.49 -1.19
C GLY A 50 -30.20 -10.05 -0.39
N MET A 51 -29.02 -10.39 -0.89
CA MET A 51 -27.73 -10.08 -0.26
C MET A 51 -27.11 -8.77 -0.77
N GLY A 52 -27.61 -8.24 -1.89
CA GLY A 52 -27.11 -7.02 -2.52
C GLY A 52 -26.82 -7.15 -4.00
N ARG A 53 -26.00 -6.25 -4.54
CA ARG A 53 -25.58 -6.20 -5.95
C ARG A 53 -24.08 -6.05 -6.08
N GLY A 54 -23.54 -6.63 -7.14
CA GLY A 54 -22.13 -6.54 -7.49
C GLY A 54 -21.89 -6.88 -8.95
N PHE A 55 -20.69 -6.73 -9.45
CA PHE A 55 -20.35 -7.14 -10.79
C PHE A 55 -19.81 -8.58 -10.82
N ILE A 56 -20.19 -9.29 -11.89
CA ILE A 56 -19.82 -10.69 -12.11
C ILE A 56 -18.72 -10.84 -13.16
N ASN A 57 -17.79 -11.80 -12.94
CA ASN A 57 -16.84 -12.22 -13.96
C ASN A 57 -16.64 -13.73 -13.91
N MET A 58 -17.09 -14.44 -14.96
CA MET A 58 -17.03 -15.91 -15.07
C MET A 58 -15.60 -16.44 -15.28
N ASN A 59 -14.63 -15.58 -15.59
CA ASN A 59 -13.22 -15.97 -15.75
C ASN A 59 -12.44 -15.85 -14.43
N SER A 60 -12.96 -15.10 -13.46
CA SER A 60 -12.33 -14.90 -12.15
C SER A 60 -12.74 -15.98 -11.13
N LYS A 61 -11.83 -16.34 -10.22
CA LYS A 61 -12.18 -17.14 -9.03
C LYS A 61 -13.01 -16.35 -8.03
N ILE A 62 -12.77 -15.04 -7.92
CA ILE A 62 -13.66 -14.11 -7.22
C ILE A 62 -14.77 -13.78 -8.21
N ARG A 63 -15.79 -14.61 -8.21
CA ARG A 63 -16.84 -14.60 -9.22
C ARG A 63 -17.68 -13.33 -9.20
N ILE A 64 -17.95 -12.81 -8.00
CA ILE A 64 -18.69 -11.57 -7.82
C ILE A 64 -17.96 -10.69 -6.80
N ARG A 65 -17.87 -9.41 -7.12
CA ARG A 65 -17.43 -8.36 -6.19
C ARG A 65 -18.62 -7.47 -5.89
N MET A 66 -19.00 -7.43 -4.62
CA MET A 66 -20.17 -6.69 -4.16
C MET A 66 -19.90 -5.19 -4.10
N MET A 67 -20.80 -4.41 -4.71
CA MET A 67 -20.77 -2.94 -4.67
C MET A 67 -21.69 -2.40 -3.57
N THR A 68 -22.80 -3.07 -3.30
CA THR A 68 -23.75 -2.71 -2.25
C THR A 68 -24.39 -3.95 -1.63
N ARG A 69 -24.73 -3.87 -0.36
CA ARG A 69 -25.49 -4.89 0.36
C ARG A 69 -27.01 -4.68 0.30
N LYS A 70 -27.44 -3.62 -0.38
CA LYS A 70 -28.85 -3.29 -0.57
C LYS A 70 -29.30 -3.78 -1.95
N GLN A 71 -30.23 -4.74 -1.96
CA GLN A 71 -30.74 -5.33 -3.19
C GLN A 71 -31.41 -4.30 -4.10
N ASP A 72 -32.10 -3.30 -3.53
CA ASP A 72 -32.89 -2.33 -4.27
C ASP A 72 -32.09 -1.10 -4.70
N GLN A 73 -30.80 -1.04 -4.33
CA GLN A 73 -29.95 0.10 -4.69
C GLN A 73 -29.39 -0.06 -6.12
N GLU A 74 -29.77 0.83 -7.02
CA GLU A 74 -29.18 0.93 -8.33
C GLU A 74 -27.69 1.34 -8.23
N ILE A 75 -26.87 0.76 -9.11
CA ILE A 75 -25.47 1.15 -9.28
C ILE A 75 -25.40 2.02 -10.52
N ASP A 76 -25.68 3.28 -10.31
CA ASP A 76 -25.76 4.34 -11.31
C ASP A 76 -24.76 5.46 -11.00
N HIS A 77 -24.80 6.53 -11.77
CA HIS A 77 -23.94 7.69 -11.58
C HIS A 77 -24.04 8.28 -10.15
N ALA A 78 -25.25 8.41 -9.61
CA ALA A 78 -25.46 8.94 -8.27
C ALA A 78 -24.87 8.04 -7.17
N PHE A 79 -24.93 6.72 -7.37
CA PHE A 79 -24.27 5.76 -6.50
C PHE A 79 -22.75 5.91 -6.53
N LEU A 80 -22.15 6.01 -7.72
CA LEU A 80 -20.71 6.18 -7.87
C LEU A 80 -20.24 7.51 -7.29
N GLU A 81 -20.99 8.60 -7.52
CA GLU A 81 -20.70 9.91 -6.94
C GLU A 81 -20.73 9.86 -5.40
N MET A 82 -21.73 9.23 -4.81
CA MET A 82 -21.80 9.03 -3.36
C MET A 82 -20.56 8.32 -2.83
N ARG A 83 -20.12 7.23 -3.46
CA ARG A 83 -18.94 6.47 -3.05
C ARG A 83 -17.65 7.29 -3.14
N VAL A 84 -17.48 8.04 -4.21
CA VAL A 84 -16.33 8.92 -4.41
C VAL A 84 -16.31 10.04 -3.38
N ARG A 85 -17.46 10.69 -3.12
CA ARG A 85 -17.58 11.72 -2.08
C ARG A 85 -17.25 11.17 -0.70
N ASP A 86 -17.81 10.03 -0.32
CA ASP A 86 -17.54 9.41 0.98
C ASP A 86 -16.04 9.12 1.15
N ALA A 87 -15.39 8.59 0.11
CA ALA A 87 -13.95 8.32 0.14
C ALA A 87 -13.12 9.60 0.28
N TRP A 88 -13.47 10.67 -0.45
CA TRP A 88 -12.78 11.95 -0.37
C TRP A 88 -12.99 12.65 0.97
N GLU A 89 -14.22 12.71 1.47
CA GLU A 89 -14.54 13.28 2.79
C GLU A 89 -13.80 12.55 3.93
N TYR A 90 -13.64 11.23 3.82
CA TYR A 90 -12.84 10.47 4.76
C TYR A 90 -11.36 10.93 4.73
N ARG A 91 -10.75 11.09 3.54
CA ARG A 91 -9.36 11.55 3.41
C ARG A 91 -9.15 12.94 3.96
N LYS A 92 -10.06 13.88 3.69
CA LYS A 92 -9.99 15.24 4.24
C LYS A 92 -9.93 15.28 5.77
N LYS A 93 -10.54 14.30 6.44
CA LYS A 93 -10.58 14.21 7.91
C LYS A 93 -9.40 13.45 8.52
N THR A 94 -8.75 12.59 7.76
CA THR A 94 -7.82 11.60 8.34
C THR A 94 -6.38 11.76 7.92
N VAL A 95 -6.12 12.41 6.78
CA VAL A 95 -4.76 12.57 6.23
C VAL A 95 -4.54 13.95 5.64
N ASP A 96 -3.27 14.29 5.44
CA ASP A 96 -2.88 15.35 4.51
C ASP A 96 -3.18 14.90 3.08
N THR A 97 -4.02 15.66 2.39
CA THR A 97 -4.55 15.36 1.07
C THR A 97 -3.75 15.95 -0.09
N SER A 98 -2.62 16.60 0.17
CA SER A 98 -1.73 17.12 -0.87
C SER A 98 -1.29 16.02 -1.84
N SER A 99 -0.98 14.85 -1.30
CA SER A 99 -0.76 13.59 -2.03
C SER A 99 -1.24 12.44 -1.15
N CYS A 100 -2.23 11.67 -1.61
CA CYS A 100 -2.84 10.60 -0.83
C CYS A 100 -3.52 9.57 -1.75
N ARG A 101 -3.77 8.37 -1.25
CA ARG A 101 -4.68 7.42 -1.87
C ARG A 101 -6.11 7.86 -1.65
N VAL A 102 -6.81 8.21 -2.72
CA VAL A 102 -8.21 8.68 -2.65
C VAL A 102 -9.19 7.52 -2.61
N ILE A 103 -8.93 6.46 -3.38
CA ILE A 103 -9.76 5.25 -3.43
C ILE A 103 -8.88 4.03 -3.17
N PHE A 104 -9.29 3.18 -2.23
CA PHE A 104 -8.61 1.95 -1.84
C PHE A 104 -9.55 0.74 -1.89
N GLY A 105 -9.98 0.38 -3.07
CA GLY A 105 -10.70 -0.86 -3.40
C GLY A 105 -11.88 -1.18 -2.49
N GLU A 106 -11.84 -2.35 -1.90
CA GLU A 106 -12.88 -2.89 -1.02
C GLU A 106 -13.10 -2.02 0.22
N ALA A 107 -12.06 -1.36 0.70
CA ALA A 107 -12.14 -0.51 1.89
C ALA A 107 -12.92 0.80 1.66
N ASP A 108 -13.08 1.22 0.40
CA ASP A 108 -13.94 2.33 -0.01
C ASP A 108 -15.18 1.86 -0.78
N PHE A 109 -15.46 0.56 -0.74
CA PHE A 109 -16.63 -0.05 -1.40
C PHE A 109 -16.68 0.16 -2.92
N LEU A 110 -15.49 0.29 -3.53
CA LEU A 110 -15.24 0.30 -4.98
C LEU A 110 -14.23 -0.82 -5.31
N PRO A 111 -14.64 -2.09 -5.18
CA PRO A 111 -13.74 -3.24 -5.16
C PRO A 111 -12.89 -3.34 -6.43
N GLY A 112 -11.59 -3.51 -6.22
CA GLY A 112 -10.61 -3.63 -7.30
C GLY A 112 -10.16 -2.32 -7.93
N LEU A 113 -10.58 -1.14 -7.43
CA LEU A 113 -10.13 0.17 -7.89
C LEU A 113 -9.20 0.84 -6.90
N VAL A 114 -8.07 1.32 -7.38
CA VAL A 114 -7.16 2.18 -6.63
C VAL A 114 -6.96 3.48 -7.39
N ILE A 115 -7.09 4.62 -6.69
CA ILE A 115 -6.75 5.92 -7.25
C ILE A 115 -5.88 6.68 -6.26
N ASP A 116 -4.65 6.97 -6.68
CA ASP A 116 -3.70 7.79 -5.96
C ASP A 116 -3.66 9.21 -6.55
N LYS A 117 -3.67 10.20 -5.68
CA LYS A 117 -3.48 11.61 -6.02
C LYS A 117 -2.06 12.03 -5.65
N PHE A 118 -1.28 12.46 -6.62
CA PHE A 118 0.03 13.07 -6.45
C PHE A 118 -0.06 14.54 -6.87
N SER A 119 -0.12 15.46 -5.89
CA SER A 119 -0.32 16.88 -6.15
C SER A 119 -1.57 17.13 -7.04
N ASP A 120 -1.40 17.47 -8.30
CA ASP A 120 -2.43 17.74 -9.29
C ASP A 120 -2.63 16.63 -10.33
N VAL A 121 -2.10 15.44 -10.08
CA VAL A 121 -2.20 14.28 -10.97
C VAL A 121 -2.89 13.12 -10.27
N LEU A 122 -3.76 12.40 -10.99
CA LEU A 122 -4.33 11.13 -10.54
C LEU A 122 -3.65 9.95 -11.22
N VAL A 123 -3.41 8.90 -10.47
CA VAL A 123 -2.96 7.60 -10.98
C VAL A 123 -3.99 6.54 -10.64
N VAL A 124 -4.48 5.86 -11.68
CA VAL A 124 -5.56 4.89 -11.59
C VAL A 124 -5.02 3.48 -11.80
N GLU A 125 -5.36 2.56 -10.92
CA GLU A 125 -5.14 1.13 -11.08
C GLU A 125 -6.48 0.40 -10.96
N SER A 126 -6.89 -0.30 -12.01
CA SER A 126 -8.10 -1.10 -12.05
C SER A 126 -7.75 -2.58 -12.14
N LEU A 127 -8.24 -3.39 -11.20
CA LEU A 127 -7.84 -4.78 -11.01
C LEU A 127 -8.98 -5.78 -11.24
N ALA A 128 -10.19 -5.32 -11.55
CA ALA A 128 -11.34 -6.17 -11.75
C ALA A 128 -12.23 -5.67 -12.90
N LEU A 129 -12.80 -6.60 -13.67
CA LEU A 129 -13.44 -6.29 -14.95
C LEU A 129 -14.63 -5.29 -14.83
N GLY A 130 -15.52 -5.50 -13.86
CA GLY A 130 -16.69 -4.64 -13.71
C GLY A 130 -16.30 -3.19 -13.37
N ILE A 131 -15.34 -3.00 -12.46
CA ILE A 131 -14.89 -1.64 -12.09
C ILE A 131 -14.03 -1.02 -13.20
N ASP A 132 -13.35 -1.83 -14.03
CA ASP A 132 -12.59 -1.35 -15.18
C ASP A 132 -13.50 -0.66 -16.21
N ARG A 133 -14.73 -1.18 -16.39
CA ARG A 133 -15.74 -0.57 -17.26
C ARG A 133 -16.27 0.78 -16.73
N MET A 134 -16.19 1.00 -15.42
CA MET A 134 -16.70 2.23 -14.76
C MET A 134 -15.58 3.23 -14.45
N LYS A 135 -14.30 2.88 -14.65
CA LYS A 135 -13.17 3.67 -14.17
C LYS A 135 -13.12 5.10 -14.71
N GLU A 136 -13.43 5.30 -15.98
CA GLU A 136 -13.41 6.64 -16.60
C GLU A 136 -14.51 7.52 -16.02
N GLU A 137 -15.73 7.00 -15.85
CA GLU A 137 -16.84 7.71 -15.19
C GLU A 137 -16.47 8.06 -13.74
N ILE A 138 -15.86 7.13 -12.99
CA ILE A 138 -15.42 7.37 -11.61
C ILE A 138 -14.33 8.45 -11.57
N VAL A 139 -13.41 8.46 -12.52
CA VAL A 139 -12.37 9.50 -12.65
C VAL A 139 -12.99 10.88 -12.91
N ASP A 140 -13.97 10.96 -13.80
CA ASP A 140 -14.66 12.24 -14.11
C ASP A 140 -15.45 12.75 -12.90
N ILE A 141 -16.14 11.86 -12.18
CA ILE A 141 -16.80 12.17 -10.92
C ILE A 141 -15.77 12.68 -9.89
N LEU A 142 -14.65 12.01 -9.75
CA LEU A 142 -13.61 12.41 -8.79
C LEU A 142 -13.04 13.80 -9.13
N LYS A 143 -12.77 14.07 -10.41
CA LYS A 143 -12.33 15.42 -10.84
C LYS A 143 -13.35 16.49 -10.46
N ALA A 144 -14.64 16.22 -10.67
CA ALA A 144 -15.72 17.15 -10.30
C ALA A 144 -15.75 17.39 -8.78
N VAL A 145 -15.69 16.32 -7.98
CA VAL A 145 -15.68 16.40 -6.51
C VAL A 145 -14.45 17.18 -6.00
N LEU A 146 -13.26 16.92 -6.56
CA LEU A 146 -12.04 17.64 -6.20
C LEU A 146 -12.11 19.13 -6.57
N SER A 147 -12.75 19.44 -7.71
CA SER A 147 -12.94 20.82 -8.18
C SER A 147 -13.81 21.65 -7.24
N GLU A 148 -14.76 21.06 -6.54
CA GLU A 148 -15.58 21.74 -5.51
C GLU A 148 -14.72 22.24 -4.34
N ASP A 149 -13.62 21.53 -4.03
CA ASP A 149 -12.63 21.94 -3.02
C ASP A 149 -11.49 22.81 -3.61
N GLY A 150 -11.66 23.31 -4.87
CA GLY A 150 -10.67 24.14 -5.54
C GLY A 150 -9.43 23.40 -6.06
N ILE A 151 -9.49 22.07 -6.15
CA ILE A 151 -8.38 21.24 -6.63
C ILE A 151 -8.59 20.95 -8.12
N THR A 152 -7.68 21.45 -8.95
CA THR A 152 -7.68 21.17 -10.40
C THR A 152 -6.71 20.03 -10.70
N ILE A 153 -7.18 18.99 -11.37
CA ILE A 153 -6.38 17.87 -11.84
C ILE A 153 -5.92 18.14 -13.27
N ARG A 154 -4.60 18.23 -13.49
CA ARG A 154 -4.02 18.47 -14.82
C ARG A 154 -3.89 17.23 -15.68
N GLY A 155 -3.90 16.03 -15.07
CA GLY A 155 -3.77 14.81 -15.84
C GLY A 155 -4.08 13.55 -15.07
N VAL A 156 -4.38 12.48 -15.80
CA VAL A 156 -4.66 11.14 -15.25
C VAL A 156 -3.83 10.10 -15.98
N TYR A 157 -3.14 9.25 -15.23
CA TYR A 157 -2.34 8.16 -15.77
C TYR A 157 -2.84 6.81 -15.25
N GLU A 158 -3.01 5.85 -16.14
CA GLU A 158 -3.42 4.49 -15.78
C GLU A 158 -2.19 3.60 -15.56
N ARG A 159 -2.16 2.91 -14.42
CA ARG A 159 -1.17 1.91 -14.03
C ARG A 159 -1.84 0.57 -13.73
N SER A 160 -2.71 0.14 -14.63
CA SER A 160 -3.38 -1.17 -14.58
C SER A 160 -2.50 -2.27 -15.19
N ASP A 161 -1.19 -2.27 -14.85
CA ASP A 161 -0.19 -3.20 -15.38
C ASP A 161 0.16 -4.34 -14.40
N ALA A 162 -0.60 -4.51 -13.33
CA ALA A 162 -0.42 -5.58 -12.36
C ALA A 162 -0.79 -6.96 -12.95
N LYS A 163 0.01 -7.98 -12.63
CA LYS A 163 -0.20 -9.36 -13.13
C LYS A 163 -1.55 -9.96 -12.68
N VAL A 164 -2.12 -9.48 -11.59
CA VAL A 164 -3.39 -9.98 -11.06
C VAL A 164 -4.56 -9.78 -12.05
N ARG A 165 -4.48 -8.81 -12.97
CA ARG A 165 -5.49 -8.61 -14.04
C ARG A 165 -5.69 -9.85 -14.91
N GLN A 166 -4.64 -10.67 -15.10
CA GLN A 166 -4.73 -11.92 -15.85
C GLN A 166 -5.65 -12.94 -15.19
N ASN A 167 -5.88 -12.86 -13.86
CA ASN A 167 -6.84 -13.70 -13.16
C ASN A 167 -8.30 -13.28 -13.43
N GLU A 168 -8.49 -12.10 -13.97
CA GLU A 168 -9.78 -11.54 -14.39
C GLU A 168 -9.99 -11.65 -15.92
N ASP A 169 -9.05 -12.29 -16.63
CA ASP A 169 -8.98 -12.35 -18.11
C ASP A 169 -8.92 -10.95 -18.73
N MET A 170 -8.12 -10.08 -18.12
CA MET A 170 -7.91 -8.70 -18.55
C MET A 170 -6.47 -8.47 -18.97
N GLU A 171 -6.27 -7.69 -20.03
CA GLU A 171 -4.95 -7.24 -20.44
C GLU A 171 -4.35 -6.26 -19.44
N ARG A 172 -3.02 -6.20 -19.42
CA ARG A 172 -2.28 -5.19 -18.67
C ARG A 172 -2.27 -3.89 -19.46
N VAL A 173 -2.68 -2.80 -18.82
CA VAL A 173 -2.81 -1.48 -19.45
C VAL A 173 -1.95 -0.45 -18.71
N LYS A 174 -1.29 0.40 -19.49
CA LYS A 174 -0.51 1.54 -19.00
C LYS A 174 -0.61 2.67 -20.01
N GLY A 175 -1.00 3.87 -19.57
CA GLY A 175 -1.18 5.00 -20.48
C GLY A 175 -1.91 6.19 -19.87
N PHE A 176 -2.11 7.21 -20.68
CA PHE A 176 -2.88 8.40 -20.31
C PHE A 176 -4.37 8.12 -20.43
N ILE A 177 -5.16 8.64 -19.48
CA ILE A 177 -6.61 8.76 -19.60
C ILE A 177 -6.89 10.23 -19.93
N GLY A 178 -7.25 10.49 -21.17
CA GLY A 178 -7.39 11.84 -21.71
C GLY A 178 -6.09 12.38 -22.31
N GLU A 179 -5.76 13.64 -22.06
CA GLU A 179 -4.62 14.33 -22.66
C GLU A 179 -3.29 13.89 -22.02
N GLU A 180 -2.21 13.90 -22.81
CA GLU A 180 -0.86 13.66 -22.36
C GLU A 180 -0.33 14.84 -21.52
N PHE A 181 0.47 14.52 -20.50
CA PHE A 181 1.11 15.50 -19.62
C PHE A 181 2.50 15.04 -19.19
N ASP A 182 3.29 15.92 -18.56
CA ASP A 182 4.56 15.54 -17.95
C ASP A 182 4.30 14.63 -16.74
N THR A 183 4.79 13.39 -16.83
CA THR A 183 4.58 12.34 -15.83
C THR A 183 5.43 12.48 -14.59
N LYS A 184 6.41 13.40 -14.61
CA LYS A 184 7.18 13.76 -13.41
C LYS A 184 6.41 14.80 -12.60
N VAL A 185 6.10 14.44 -11.36
CA VAL A 185 5.27 15.24 -10.45
C VAL A 185 6.04 15.50 -9.17
N GLU A 186 6.20 16.77 -8.83
CA GLU A 186 6.73 17.13 -7.52
C GLU A 186 5.65 17.02 -6.46
N ILE A 187 5.96 16.32 -5.38
CA ILE A 187 5.11 16.22 -4.19
C ILE A 187 5.86 16.71 -2.95
N VAL A 188 5.12 17.12 -1.93
CA VAL A 188 5.64 17.43 -0.60
C VAL A 188 4.98 16.51 0.41
N GLU A 189 5.78 15.78 1.19
CA GLU A 189 5.30 14.91 2.24
C GLU A 189 6.18 15.11 3.49
N ASN A 190 5.57 15.42 4.64
CA ASN A 190 6.28 15.63 5.92
C ASN A 190 7.38 16.70 5.83
N GLY A 191 7.24 17.71 4.98
CA GLY A 191 8.25 18.75 4.73
C GLY A 191 9.37 18.33 3.77
N VAL A 192 9.33 17.12 3.20
CA VAL A 192 10.29 16.63 2.22
C VAL A 192 9.68 16.72 0.82
N ARG A 193 10.44 17.23 -0.14
CA ARG A 193 10.08 17.29 -1.55
C ARG A 193 10.58 16.04 -2.28
N TYR A 194 9.73 15.45 -3.09
CA TYR A 194 10.08 14.31 -3.94
C TYR A 194 9.65 14.55 -5.37
N MET A 195 10.47 14.13 -6.30
CA MET A 195 10.05 13.98 -7.69
C MET A 195 9.52 12.55 -7.88
N VAL A 196 8.25 12.43 -8.19
CA VAL A 196 7.55 11.16 -8.44
C VAL A 196 7.35 10.99 -9.94
N ASP A 197 7.73 9.86 -10.49
CA ASP A 197 7.42 9.49 -11.87
C ASP A 197 6.21 8.53 -11.88
N VAL A 198 5.05 9.04 -12.25
CA VAL A 198 3.80 8.25 -12.28
C VAL A 198 3.78 7.23 -13.41
N LYS A 199 4.61 7.41 -14.43
CA LYS A 199 4.75 6.49 -15.56
C LYS A 199 5.70 5.33 -15.25
N ASP A 200 6.91 5.61 -14.76
CA ASP A 200 7.97 4.62 -14.62
C ASP A 200 8.36 4.32 -13.17
N GLY A 201 7.80 5.04 -12.21
CA GLY A 201 7.97 4.76 -10.79
C GLY A 201 7.36 3.42 -10.36
N GLN A 202 7.77 2.94 -9.19
CA GLN A 202 7.22 1.70 -8.63
C GLN A 202 5.76 1.85 -8.23
N LYS A 203 4.96 0.79 -8.40
CA LYS A 203 3.50 0.80 -8.21
C LYS A 203 2.87 1.96 -8.99
N THR A 204 2.17 2.86 -8.30
CA THR A 204 1.56 4.06 -8.88
C THR A 204 2.52 5.26 -8.96
N GLY A 205 3.75 5.13 -8.44
CA GLY A 205 4.79 6.15 -8.47
C GLY A 205 5.52 6.33 -7.14
N PHE A 206 4.83 6.26 -6.00
CA PHE A 206 5.38 6.45 -4.67
C PHE A 206 4.60 5.65 -3.61
N PHE A 207 5.23 5.29 -2.49
CA PHE A 207 4.64 4.52 -1.40
C PHE A 207 3.95 5.43 -0.37
N LEU A 208 2.74 5.87 -0.66
CA LEU A 208 1.97 6.77 0.21
C LEU A 208 1.58 6.13 1.55
N ASP A 209 1.48 4.80 1.60
CA ASP A 209 1.11 4.02 2.78
C ASP A 209 2.06 4.19 3.98
N GLN A 210 3.33 4.54 3.72
CA GLN A 210 4.36 4.76 4.73
C GLN A 210 4.46 6.22 5.22
N LYS A 211 3.63 7.15 4.72
CA LYS A 211 3.68 8.59 5.02
C LYS A 211 3.92 8.89 6.50
N TYR A 212 3.08 8.37 7.37
CA TYR A 212 3.16 8.65 8.80
C TYR A 212 4.17 7.78 9.55
N ASN A 213 4.60 6.67 8.97
CA ASN A 213 5.71 5.89 9.50
C ASN A 213 7.03 6.63 9.26
N ARG A 214 7.19 7.27 8.09
CA ARG A 214 8.30 8.18 7.81
C ARG A 214 8.32 9.38 8.76
N LEU A 215 7.17 9.98 9.04
CA LEU A 215 7.06 11.06 10.01
C LEU A 215 7.43 10.60 11.44
N ALA A 216 7.02 9.40 11.82
CA ALA A 216 7.25 8.88 13.16
C ALA A 216 8.74 8.72 13.51
N ILE A 217 9.62 8.46 12.53
CA ILE A 217 11.05 8.32 12.81
C ILE A 217 11.76 9.66 12.94
N GLN A 218 11.21 10.76 12.45
CA GLN A 218 11.87 12.08 12.47
C GLN A 218 12.30 12.47 13.88
N ARG A 219 11.46 12.25 14.90
CA ARG A 219 11.77 12.58 16.30
C ARG A 219 12.99 11.85 16.88
N LEU A 220 13.40 10.75 16.24
CA LEU A 220 14.53 9.91 16.68
C LEU A 220 15.84 10.27 15.97
N CYS A 221 15.77 11.12 14.94
CA CYS A 221 16.87 11.31 14.00
C CYS A 221 17.70 12.59 14.26
N LYS A 222 17.25 13.52 15.11
CA LYS A 222 18.02 14.73 15.39
C LYS A 222 19.40 14.40 15.95
N ASP A 223 20.44 14.97 15.33
CA ASP A 223 21.87 14.75 15.65
C ASP A 223 22.33 13.28 15.55
N ALA A 224 21.51 12.39 14.96
CA ALA A 224 21.75 10.96 14.88
C ALA A 224 22.56 10.57 13.63
N GLU A 225 23.30 9.44 13.73
CA GLU A 225 23.81 8.68 12.61
C GLU A 225 22.78 7.62 12.24
N VAL A 226 22.28 7.66 11.01
CA VAL A 226 21.13 6.84 10.56
C VAL A 226 21.51 5.95 9.40
N LEU A 227 21.12 4.66 9.45
CA LEU A 227 21.19 3.72 8.34
C LEU A 227 19.76 3.38 7.88
N ASP A 228 19.45 3.69 6.62
CA ASP A 228 18.17 3.35 5.99
C ASP A 228 18.36 2.26 4.94
N CYS A 229 17.92 1.05 5.25
CA CYS A 229 18.00 -0.13 4.39
C CYS A 229 16.73 -0.29 3.56
N PHE A 230 16.90 -0.60 2.27
CA PHE A 230 15.83 -0.65 1.28
C PHE A 230 15.22 0.73 1.05
N THR A 231 16.11 1.74 0.94
CA THR A 231 15.73 3.15 0.91
C THR A 231 14.90 3.56 -0.30
N HIS A 232 14.90 2.74 -1.37
CA HIS A 232 14.21 2.98 -2.64
C HIS A 232 14.61 4.36 -3.21
N THR A 233 13.70 5.34 -3.25
CA THR A 233 13.95 6.71 -3.71
C THR A 233 14.36 7.65 -2.58
N GLY A 234 14.85 7.10 -1.46
CA GLY A 234 15.37 7.85 -0.33
C GLY A 234 14.33 8.31 0.68
N SER A 235 13.13 7.75 0.68
CA SER A 235 12.00 8.34 1.41
C SER A 235 12.18 8.37 2.93
N PHE A 236 12.66 7.32 3.58
CA PHE A 236 12.99 7.35 5.01
C PHE A 236 14.27 8.14 5.28
N ALA A 237 15.31 7.95 4.46
CA ALA A 237 16.58 8.65 4.60
C ALA A 237 16.41 10.18 4.56
N LEU A 238 15.58 10.70 3.65
CA LEU A 238 15.32 12.14 3.54
C LEU A 238 14.48 12.68 4.70
N ASN A 239 13.53 11.88 5.23
CA ASN A 239 12.83 12.23 6.45
C ASN A 239 13.79 12.32 7.65
N ALA A 240 14.78 11.44 7.75
CA ALA A 240 15.83 11.54 8.76
C ALA A 240 16.71 12.79 8.54
N GLY A 241 17.08 13.08 7.29
CA GLY A 241 17.87 14.24 6.92
C GLY A 241 17.21 15.57 7.28
N ILE A 242 15.92 15.74 6.91
CA ILE A 242 15.16 16.98 7.20
C ILE A 242 14.93 17.16 8.72
N ALA A 243 14.88 16.08 9.46
CA ALA A 243 14.78 16.09 10.92
C ALA A 243 16.08 16.49 11.64
N GLY A 244 17.15 16.76 10.90
CA GLY A 244 18.41 17.21 11.44
C GLY A 244 19.36 16.08 11.84
N ALA A 245 19.28 14.92 11.19
CA ALA A 245 20.28 13.87 11.36
C ALA A 245 21.69 14.39 11.04
N LYS A 246 22.68 13.94 11.80
CA LYS A 246 24.08 14.29 11.59
C LYS A 246 24.60 13.71 10.28
N ARG A 247 24.29 12.45 10.03
CA ARG A 247 24.61 11.71 8.80
C ARG A 247 23.58 10.62 8.56
N VAL A 248 23.19 10.45 7.31
CA VAL A 248 22.30 9.39 6.88
C VAL A 248 22.92 8.61 5.73
N THR A 249 22.91 7.30 5.82
CA THR A 249 23.29 6.39 4.72
C THR A 249 22.05 5.63 4.28
N GLY A 250 21.56 5.89 3.07
CA GLY A 250 20.47 5.15 2.44
C GLY A 250 21.03 4.07 1.51
N VAL A 251 20.51 2.86 1.59
CA VAL A 251 20.98 1.70 0.83
C VAL A 251 19.84 1.03 0.07
N ASP A 252 20.06 0.78 -1.21
CA ASP A 252 19.15 -0.01 -2.07
C ASP A 252 19.94 -0.75 -3.15
N ALA A 253 19.41 -1.87 -3.61
CA ALA A 253 20.02 -2.63 -4.69
C ALA A 253 19.69 -2.06 -6.08
N SER A 254 18.71 -1.17 -6.19
CA SER A 254 18.28 -0.53 -7.45
C SER A 254 19.11 0.70 -7.76
N GLU A 255 19.96 0.62 -8.76
CA GLU A 255 20.76 1.77 -9.23
C GLU A 255 19.85 2.96 -9.61
N LEU A 256 18.76 2.70 -10.35
CA LEU A 256 17.78 3.73 -10.71
C LEU A 256 17.11 4.36 -9.49
N GLY A 257 16.77 3.55 -8.47
CA GLY A 257 16.23 4.06 -7.20
C GLY A 257 17.22 4.97 -6.48
N ILE A 258 18.49 4.59 -6.44
CA ILE A 258 19.58 5.37 -5.83
C ILE A 258 19.84 6.68 -6.57
N GLU A 259 19.80 6.67 -7.90
CA GLU A 259 19.93 7.91 -8.69
C GLU A 259 18.78 8.88 -8.37
N GLN A 260 17.56 8.40 -8.33
CA GLN A 260 16.39 9.20 -7.97
C GLN A 260 16.45 9.68 -6.51
N ALA A 261 16.97 8.86 -5.60
CA ALA A 261 17.19 9.26 -4.21
C ALA A 261 18.19 10.41 -4.08
N ARG A 262 19.27 10.38 -4.88
CA ARG A 262 20.25 11.49 -4.95
C ARG A 262 19.65 12.78 -5.53
N GLU A 263 18.79 12.65 -6.54
CA GLU A 263 18.03 13.80 -7.09
C GLU A 263 17.10 14.39 -6.03
N ASN A 264 16.38 13.55 -5.29
CA ASN A 264 15.53 13.99 -4.19
C ASN A 264 16.35 14.64 -3.06
N ALA A 265 17.56 14.17 -2.75
CA ALA A 265 18.43 14.82 -1.77
C ALA A 265 18.82 16.24 -2.21
N ARG A 266 19.22 16.42 -3.48
CA ARG A 266 19.53 17.76 -4.05
C ARG A 266 18.31 18.68 -4.01
N LEU A 267 17.13 18.15 -4.35
CA LEU A 267 15.88 18.92 -4.31
C LEU A 267 15.57 19.50 -2.92
N ASN A 268 16.08 18.85 -1.87
CA ASN A 268 15.91 19.25 -0.47
C ASN A 268 17.17 19.92 0.15
N GLY A 269 18.28 20.07 -0.61
CA GLY A 269 19.54 20.60 -0.08
C GLY A 269 20.15 19.72 1.01
N LEU A 270 20.02 18.40 0.88
CA LEU A 270 20.45 17.40 1.87
C LEU A 270 21.68 16.57 1.42
N GLU A 271 22.26 16.85 0.27
CA GLU A 271 23.36 16.07 -0.32
C GLU A 271 24.62 16.02 0.56
N ASP A 272 24.84 17.02 1.41
CA ASP A 272 25.99 17.06 2.31
C ASP A 272 25.86 16.14 3.53
N ARG A 273 24.62 15.70 3.86
CA ARG A 273 24.35 14.88 5.03
C ARG A 273 23.69 13.55 4.75
N VAL A 274 23.08 13.38 3.58
CA VAL A 274 22.41 12.14 3.15
C VAL A 274 23.15 11.57 1.96
N GLU A 275 23.81 10.46 2.16
CA GLU A 275 24.49 9.71 1.10
C GLU A 275 23.70 8.45 0.72
N PHE A 276 23.83 8.02 -0.53
CA PHE A 276 23.14 6.83 -1.05
C PHE A 276 24.15 5.86 -1.67
N VAL A 277 24.00 4.59 -1.28
CA VAL A 277 24.84 3.47 -1.69
C VAL A 277 24.01 2.42 -2.43
N CYS A 278 24.41 2.08 -3.66
CA CYS A 278 23.83 0.97 -4.40
C CYS A 278 24.48 -0.33 -3.93
N ALA A 279 23.76 -1.13 -3.16
CA ALA A 279 24.24 -2.43 -2.65
C ALA A 279 23.08 -3.32 -2.24
N ASP A 280 23.32 -4.64 -2.27
CA ASP A 280 22.41 -5.60 -1.64
C ASP A 280 22.53 -5.51 -0.12
N VAL A 281 21.42 -5.28 0.56
CA VAL A 281 21.36 -5.16 2.02
C VAL A 281 21.84 -6.44 2.72
N PHE A 282 21.51 -7.60 2.17
CA PHE A 282 21.94 -8.88 2.74
C PHE A 282 23.46 -9.09 2.69
N ASP A 283 24.14 -8.50 1.71
CA ASP A 283 25.60 -8.52 1.59
C ASP A 283 26.26 -7.40 2.39
N LEU A 284 25.61 -6.25 2.50
CA LEU A 284 26.18 -5.08 3.16
C LEU A 284 26.14 -5.16 4.69
N LEU A 285 25.00 -5.57 5.28
CA LEU A 285 24.84 -5.58 6.73
C LEU A 285 25.92 -6.43 7.43
N PRO A 286 26.29 -7.65 6.95
CA PRO A 286 27.40 -8.40 7.51
C PRO A 286 28.75 -7.64 7.47
N LYS A 287 29.05 -6.94 6.38
CA LYS A 287 30.30 -6.17 6.24
C LYS A 287 30.36 -5.01 7.23
N LEU A 288 29.26 -4.28 7.39
CA LEU A 288 29.17 -3.19 8.38
C LEU A 288 29.35 -3.72 9.81
N GLU A 289 28.82 -4.92 10.10
CA GLU A 289 29.01 -5.60 11.40
C GLU A 289 30.49 -5.97 11.62
N GLU A 290 31.16 -6.56 10.62
CA GLU A 290 32.59 -6.90 10.65
C GLU A 290 33.48 -5.66 10.82
N GLU A 291 33.11 -4.53 10.21
CA GLU A 291 33.78 -3.23 10.35
C GLU A 291 33.50 -2.56 11.70
N GLY A 292 32.65 -3.12 12.54
CA GLY A 292 32.26 -2.55 13.82
C GLY A 292 31.46 -1.25 13.72
N LYS A 293 30.75 -1.03 12.59
CA LYS A 293 29.88 0.15 12.40
C LYS A 293 28.70 0.08 13.35
N GLN A 294 28.31 1.25 13.86
CA GLN A 294 27.13 1.40 14.71
C GLN A 294 26.41 2.71 14.42
N TYR A 295 25.08 2.68 14.51
CA TYR A 295 24.18 3.76 14.20
C TYR A 295 23.25 4.07 15.38
N ASP A 296 22.82 5.31 15.49
CA ASP A 296 21.82 5.71 16.48
C ASP A 296 20.43 5.22 16.08
N VAL A 297 20.15 5.19 14.76
CA VAL A 297 18.89 4.68 14.21
C VAL A 297 19.19 3.79 13.01
N VAL A 298 18.58 2.59 12.98
CA VAL A 298 18.56 1.69 11.80
C VAL A 298 17.11 1.51 11.36
N ILE A 299 16.88 1.66 10.07
CA ILE A 299 15.56 1.51 9.44
C ILE A 299 15.62 0.34 8.46
N LEU A 300 14.64 -0.58 8.55
CA LEU A 300 14.50 -1.75 7.71
C LEU A 300 13.12 -1.75 7.07
N ASP A 301 13.02 -1.31 5.81
CA ASP A 301 11.78 -1.31 5.03
C ASP A 301 11.89 -2.23 3.80
N PRO A 302 12.02 -3.55 4.00
CA PRO A 302 12.23 -4.48 2.91
C PRO A 302 11.00 -4.62 2.01
N PRO A 303 11.19 -5.01 0.74
CA PRO A 303 10.09 -5.44 -0.10
C PRO A 303 9.40 -6.67 0.50
N ALA A 304 8.18 -6.96 0.05
CA ALA A 304 7.46 -8.15 0.49
C ALA A 304 8.25 -9.42 0.14
N PHE A 305 8.86 -10.07 1.14
CA PHE A 305 9.63 -11.32 0.94
C PHE A 305 8.75 -12.53 0.62
N THR A 306 7.43 -12.43 0.81
CA THR A 306 6.49 -13.46 0.42
C THR A 306 5.24 -12.89 -0.23
N LYS A 307 4.82 -13.54 -1.32
CA LYS A 307 3.57 -13.27 -2.04
C LYS A 307 2.62 -14.47 -2.04
N SER A 308 2.97 -15.53 -1.30
CA SER A 308 2.17 -16.75 -1.22
C SER A 308 2.44 -17.52 0.08
N ARG A 309 1.47 -18.33 0.51
CA ARG A 309 1.64 -19.22 1.68
C ARG A 309 2.83 -20.18 1.55
N LYS A 310 3.18 -20.58 0.32
CA LYS A 310 4.29 -21.54 0.06
C LYS A 310 5.67 -20.96 0.42
N THR A 311 5.85 -19.66 0.38
CA THR A 311 7.15 -18.99 0.59
C THR A 311 7.30 -18.36 1.98
N ILE A 312 6.32 -18.52 2.87
CA ILE A 312 6.33 -17.93 4.23
C ILE A 312 7.58 -18.33 5.03
N LYS A 313 8.00 -19.61 4.99
CA LYS A 313 9.18 -20.07 5.73
C LYS A 313 10.46 -19.35 5.31
N ASN A 314 10.65 -19.13 4.02
CA ASN A 314 11.81 -18.41 3.50
C ASN A 314 11.74 -16.92 3.85
N ALA A 315 10.57 -16.32 3.75
CA ALA A 315 10.35 -14.94 4.16
C ALA A 315 10.67 -14.73 5.64
N THR A 316 10.19 -15.62 6.51
CA THR A 316 10.50 -15.59 7.96
C THR A 316 11.99 -15.62 8.24
N LYS A 317 12.75 -16.44 7.48
CA LYS A 317 14.22 -16.46 7.59
C LYS A 317 14.83 -15.12 7.18
N GLY A 318 14.40 -14.54 6.06
CA GLY A 318 14.88 -13.24 5.57
C GLY A 318 14.59 -12.12 6.56
N TYR A 319 13.35 -12.01 7.05
CA TYR A 319 13.00 -11.02 8.06
C TYR A 319 13.79 -11.19 9.36
N ARG A 320 14.00 -12.42 9.81
CA ARG A 320 14.81 -12.68 11.00
C ARG A 320 16.26 -12.25 10.80
N GLU A 321 16.86 -12.58 9.66
CA GLU A 321 18.26 -12.24 9.33
C GLU A 321 18.47 -10.73 9.34
N ILE A 322 17.67 -9.96 8.59
CA ILE A 322 17.86 -8.50 8.54
C ILE A 322 17.63 -7.83 9.90
N ASN A 323 16.65 -8.33 10.69
CA ASN A 323 16.40 -7.81 12.03
C ASN A 323 17.54 -8.12 13.01
N MET A 324 18.11 -9.32 12.94
CA MET A 324 19.32 -9.69 13.72
C MET A 324 20.47 -8.73 13.40
N ARG A 325 20.78 -8.53 12.11
CA ARG A 325 21.85 -7.63 11.66
C ARG A 325 21.57 -6.18 12.05
N GLY A 326 20.35 -5.71 11.81
CA GLY A 326 19.93 -4.37 12.20
C GLY A 326 20.12 -4.11 13.70
N MET A 327 19.69 -5.04 14.57
CA MET A 327 19.85 -4.92 16.02
C MET A 327 21.31 -4.85 16.47
N LYS A 328 22.22 -5.57 15.79
CA LYS A 328 23.65 -5.53 16.09
C LYS A 328 24.30 -4.21 15.69
N LEU A 329 23.78 -3.57 14.63
CA LEU A 329 24.27 -2.29 14.12
C LEU A 329 23.73 -1.09 14.90
N VAL A 330 22.71 -1.26 15.74
CA VAL A 330 22.20 -0.20 16.60
C VAL A 330 23.08 -0.03 17.84
N LYS A 331 23.49 1.20 18.13
CA LYS A 331 24.17 1.57 19.39
C LYS A 331 23.32 1.22 20.61
N PRO A 332 23.92 0.89 21.76
CA PRO A 332 23.17 0.78 23.02
C PRO A 332 22.34 2.02 23.30
N GLY A 333 21.04 1.84 23.54
CA GLY A 333 20.07 2.93 23.72
C GLY A 333 19.52 3.53 22.42
N GLY A 334 20.05 3.14 21.25
CA GLY A 334 19.57 3.55 19.94
C GLY A 334 18.28 2.83 19.50
N TYR A 335 17.83 3.08 18.28
CA TYR A 335 16.51 2.67 17.81
C TYR A 335 16.58 1.83 16.53
N LEU A 336 15.69 0.85 16.45
CA LEU A 336 15.42 0.06 15.25
C LEU A 336 13.98 0.33 14.81
N ALA A 337 13.80 0.83 13.59
CA ALA A 337 12.53 0.83 12.89
C ALA A 337 12.50 -0.33 11.90
N THR A 338 11.48 -1.18 11.95
CA THR A 338 11.39 -2.35 11.08
C THR A 338 9.96 -2.61 10.64
N CYS A 339 9.78 -2.99 9.38
CA CYS A 339 8.46 -3.23 8.84
C CYS A 339 8.36 -4.44 7.92
N SER A 340 7.12 -4.84 7.69
CA SER A 340 6.73 -5.83 6.69
C SER A 340 5.47 -5.36 5.99
N CYS A 341 5.53 -5.26 4.67
CA CYS A 341 4.38 -4.98 3.81
C CYS A 341 3.74 -6.25 3.23
N SER A 342 4.13 -7.43 3.68
CA SER A 342 3.58 -8.70 3.20
C SER A 342 2.31 -9.06 3.94
N HIS A 343 1.21 -9.29 3.21
CA HIS A 343 -0.04 -9.81 3.78
C HIS A 343 0.16 -11.19 4.45
N PHE A 344 0.96 -12.07 3.86
CA PHE A 344 1.24 -13.42 4.41
C PHE A 344 2.20 -13.44 5.60
N MET A 345 2.84 -12.34 5.92
CA MET A 345 3.57 -12.10 7.15
C MET A 345 2.64 -11.33 8.09
N ASP A 346 1.69 -12.05 8.72
CA ASP A 346 0.72 -11.45 9.63
C ASP A 346 1.38 -10.85 10.88
N TYR A 347 0.58 -10.18 11.68
CA TYR A 347 1.04 -9.52 12.91
C TYR A 347 1.74 -10.48 13.87
N GLU A 348 1.14 -11.63 14.13
CA GLU A 348 1.67 -12.60 15.10
C GLU A 348 3.00 -13.21 14.63
N LEU A 349 3.07 -13.61 13.36
CA LEU A 349 4.26 -14.18 12.77
C LEU A 349 5.41 -13.16 12.70
N PHE A 350 5.11 -11.91 12.32
CA PHE A 350 6.13 -10.86 12.26
C PHE A 350 6.66 -10.52 13.65
N THR A 351 5.80 -10.35 14.64
CA THR A 351 6.16 -10.09 16.04
C THR A 351 7.04 -11.22 16.61
N LYS A 352 6.62 -12.48 16.39
CA LYS A 352 7.40 -13.66 16.79
C LYS A 352 8.76 -13.69 16.12
N THR A 353 8.84 -13.33 14.84
CA THR A 353 10.10 -13.33 14.08
C THR A 353 11.08 -12.30 14.63
N ILE A 354 10.62 -11.09 14.95
CA ILE A 354 11.44 -10.03 15.56
C ILE A 354 11.91 -10.46 16.95
N HIS A 355 11.02 -11.03 17.77
CA HIS A 355 11.37 -11.53 19.10
C HIS A 355 12.47 -12.61 19.04
N GLN A 356 12.35 -13.57 18.11
CA GLN A 356 13.39 -14.57 17.87
C GLN A 356 14.71 -13.95 17.40
N ALA A 357 14.66 -12.93 16.56
CA ALA A 357 15.85 -12.19 16.12
C ALA A 357 16.58 -11.57 17.31
N ALA A 358 15.85 -10.90 18.22
CA ALA A 358 16.41 -10.30 19.42
C ALA A 358 17.06 -11.34 20.37
N GLN A 359 16.39 -12.47 20.58
CA GLN A 359 16.93 -13.58 21.36
C GLN A 359 18.23 -14.12 20.78
N ASN A 360 18.30 -14.32 19.45
CA ASN A 360 19.46 -14.87 18.78
C ASN A 360 20.70 -13.95 18.84
N VAL A 361 20.51 -12.65 18.99
CA VAL A 361 21.61 -11.69 19.12
C VAL A 361 21.81 -11.19 20.56
N HIS A 362 21.11 -11.79 21.51
CA HIS A 362 21.19 -11.46 22.95
C HIS A 362 20.91 -9.98 23.24
N LYS A 363 20.00 -9.36 22.47
CA LYS A 363 19.57 -7.99 22.68
C LYS A 363 18.21 -7.94 23.35
N ARG A 364 18.01 -6.96 24.22
CA ARG A 364 16.69 -6.62 24.75
C ARG A 364 16.11 -5.49 23.91
N ILE A 365 14.86 -5.62 23.57
CA ILE A 365 14.13 -4.61 22.78
C ILE A 365 12.96 -4.09 23.59
N ARG A 366 12.83 -2.78 23.61
CA ARG A 366 11.69 -2.08 24.21
C ARG A 366 10.85 -1.51 23.11
N GLN A 367 9.61 -1.96 22.96
CA GLN A 367 8.70 -1.39 21.97
C GLN A 367 8.39 0.07 22.31
N VAL A 368 8.67 0.96 21.37
CA VAL A 368 8.35 2.38 21.44
C VAL A 368 7.02 2.65 20.77
N GLU A 369 6.80 2.04 19.59
CA GLU A 369 5.63 2.29 18.77
C GLU A 369 5.30 1.07 17.90
N TYR A 370 4.02 0.87 17.66
CA TYR A 370 3.48 0.00 16.62
C TYR A 370 2.53 0.79 15.74
N ARG A 371 2.69 0.68 14.43
CA ARG A 371 1.89 1.39 13.43
C ARG A 371 1.54 0.46 12.27
N THR A 372 0.54 0.88 11.53
CA THR A 372 0.11 0.22 10.28
C THR A 372 0.30 1.16 9.10
N GLN A 373 -0.33 0.88 7.97
CA GLN A 373 -0.39 1.79 6.83
C GLN A 373 -1.09 3.11 7.20
N ALA A 374 -0.78 4.16 6.45
CA ALA A 374 -1.41 5.46 6.62
C ALA A 374 -2.94 5.36 6.45
N PRO A 375 -3.74 6.22 7.12
CA PRO A 375 -5.20 6.14 7.10
C PRO A 375 -5.84 6.27 5.70
N ASP A 376 -5.17 6.85 4.72
CA ASP A 376 -5.63 6.85 3.33
C ASP A 376 -5.59 5.48 2.64
N HIS A 377 -4.98 4.49 3.30
CA HIS A 377 -5.07 3.06 3.00
C HIS A 377 -5.88 2.37 4.11
N PRO A 378 -7.19 2.63 4.20
CA PRO A 378 -7.99 2.21 5.36
C PRO A 378 -8.00 0.69 5.53
N ILE A 379 -7.96 0.27 6.79
CA ILE A 379 -8.13 -1.14 7.16
C ILE A 379 -9.62 -1.35 7.43
N LEU A 380 -10.27 -2.06 6.51
CA LEU A 380 -11.66 -2.48 6.68
C LEU A 380 -11.68 -3.82 7.42
N TRP A 381 -12.23 -3.86 8.62
CA TRP A 381 -12.21 -5.06 9.48
C TRP A 381 -12.95 -6.28 8.90
N SER A 382 -13.84 -6.05 7.96
CA SER A 382 -14.52 -7.12 7.21
C SER A 382 -13.77 -7.55 5.93
N ALA A 383 -12.62 -6.93 5.63
CA ALA A 383 -11.76 -7.23 4.48
C ALA A 383 -10.31 -7.37 4.96
N GLU A 384 -9.95 -8.58 5.40
CA GLU A 384 -8.63 -8.87 5.99
C GLU A 384 -7.48 -8.51 5.05
N GLU A 385 -7.69 -8.60 3.74
CA GLU A 385 -6.73 -8.24 2.71
C GLU A 385 -6.36 -6.76 2.72
N SER A 386 -7.17 -5.89 3.31
CA SER A 386 -6.87 -4.47 3.46
C SER A 386 -5.78 -4.19 4.50
N TYR A 387 -5.50 -5.14 5.42
CA TYR A 387 -4.45 -5.02 6.41
C TYR A 387 -3.18 -5.76 5.96
N TYR A 388 -2.13 -5.01 5.64
CA TYR A 388 -0.89 -5.60 5.11
C TYR A 388 0.39 -5.02 5.68
N LEU A 389 0.40 -3.80 6.21
CA LEU A 389 1.61 -3.14 6.70
C LEU A 389 1.71 -3.21 8.22
N LYS A 390 2.83 -3.71 8.71
CA LYS A 390 3.24 -3.74 10.11
C LYS A 390 4.54 -2.97 10.23
N PHE A 391 4.58 -1.98 11.10
CA PHE A 391 5.73 -1.12 11.35
C PHE A 391 5.97 -1.02 12.85
N TYR A 392 7.18 -1.34 13.29
CA TYR A 392 7.60 -1.25 14.66
C TYR A 392 8.76 -0.27 14.82
N VAL A 393 8.77 0.42 15.93
CA VAL A 393 9.96 1.11 16.46
C VAL A 393 10.32 0.48 17.79
N PHE A 394 11.56 0.03 17.91
CA PHE A 394 12.13 -0.53 19.14
C PHE A 394 13.34 0.30 19.59
N GLN A 395 13.49 0.45 20.91
CA GLN A 395 14.75 0.85 21.50
C GLN A 395 15.57 -0.41 21.81
N ILE A 396 16.83 -0.43 21.43
CA ILE A 396 17.77 -1.50 21.78
C ILE A 396 18.34 -1.18 23.15
N VAL A 397 18.12 -2.09 24.12
CA VAL A 397 18.51 -1.88 25.52
C VAL A 397 19.56 -2.92 25.88
N ASP A 398 20.73 -2.46 26.31
CA ASP A 398 21.76 -3.31 26.90
C ASP A 398 21.65 -3.25 28.44
N GLU A 399 21.79 -4.39 29.11
CA GLU A 399 22.04 -4.40 30.54
C GLU A 399 23.48 -3.90 30.77
N LYS A 400 23.62 -2.91 31.63
CA LYS A 400 24.94 -2.51 32.14
C LYS A 400 25.40 -3.44 33.27
#